data_66eca39db93b308e4910413c4efe78c5
#
_entry.id   66eca39db93b308e4910413c4efe78c5
#
_cell.length_a   1.000
_cell.length_b   1.000
_cell.length_c   1.000
_cell.angle_alpha   90.00
_cell.angle_beta   90.00
_cell.angle_gamma   90.00
#
_symmetry.space_group_name_H-M   'P 1'
#
loop_
_entity.id
_entity.type
_entity.pdbx_description
1 polymer ?
#
loop_
_entity_poly.entity_id
_entity_poly.type
_entity_poly.pdbx_seq_one_letter_code
_entity_poly.pdbx_strand_id
1 'polypeptide(L)'
;MQANLAFPDRLAQRRLRHLRRTIDRLGLHQIDSVNVLVRAHYLPAFSRLAGYDRSLIDRAAWGRRSERRLFEYWAHEASLLPLDLHPLVRWRMARADRGEGGWTGLRVFATERRAEAEAEALLAQIRDQGPMTAADFDGGKGRGGWWE
;
A
#
# COMPACT_ATOMS: atom_id res chain seq x y z
N MET A 1 16.68 2.23 -39.45
CA MET A 1 16.02 1.56 -38.34
C MET A 1 17.10 1.11 -37.36
N GLN A 2 17.48 1.96 -36.40
CA GLN A 2 18.51 1.66 -35.40
C GLN A 2 17.85 1.01 -34.21
N ALA A 3 18.17 -0.26 -33.97
CA ALA A 3 17.76 -0.97 -32.75
C ALA A 3 18.54 -0.37 -31.58
N ASN A 4 17.86 0.39 -30.74
CA ASN A 4 18.38 0.82 -29.44
C ASN A 4 18.49 -0.42 -28.54
N LEU A 5 19.64 -1.08 -28.58
CA LEU A 5 20.06 -2.05 -27.55
C LEU A 5 20.38 -1.25 -26.28
N ALA A 6 19.34 -0.86 -25.55
CA ALA A 6 19.49 -0.31 -24.20
C ALA A 6 20.03 -1.41 -23.29
N PHE A 7 21.34 -1.43 -23.09
CA PHE A 7 21.93 -2.18 -21.99
C PHE A 7 21.26 -1.72 -20.69
N PRO A 8 20.74 -2.63 -19.87
CA PRO A 8 20.15 -2.23 -18.60
C PRO A 8 21.17 -1.43 -17.80
N ASP A 9 20.84 -0.21 -17.48
CA ASP A 9 21.71 0.72 -16.76
C ASP A 9 22.17 0.03 -15.45
N ARG A 10 23.46 -0.26 -15.36
CA ARG A 10 24.07 -0.90 -14.19
C ARG A 10 23.87 -0.07 -12.91
N LEU A 11 23.71 1.25 -13.06
CA LEU A 11 23.37 2.16 -11.98
C LEU A 11 21.93 1.95 -11.50
N ALA A 12 20.97 1.77 -12.42
CA ALA A 12 19.59 1.47 -12.07
C ALA A 12 19.45 0.13 -11.34
N GLN A 13 20.17 -0.90 -11.78
CA GLN A 13 20.21 -2.20 -11.10
C GLN A 13 20.85 -2.13 -9.71
N ARG A 14 21.92 -1.34 -9.54
CA ARG A 14 22.53 -1.08 -8.24
C ARG A 14 21.54 -0.38 -7.30
N ARG A 15 20.84 0.64 -7.79
CA ARG A 15 19.83 1.38 -7.01
C ARG A 15 18.68 0.49 -6.55
N LEU A 16 18.16 -0.37 -7.43
CA LEU A 16 17.10 -1.32 -7.07
C LEU A 16 17.56 -2.31 -5.98
N ARG A 17 18.78 -2.83 -6.07
CA ARG A 17 19.34 -3.75 -5.07
C ARG A 17 19.51 -3.06 -3.70
N HIS A 18 19.97 -1.83 -3.69
CA HIS A 18 20.10 -1.04 -2.45
C HIS A 18 18.74 -0.71 -1.84
N LEU A 19 17.75 -0.36 -2.68
CA LEU A 19 16.38 -0.15 -2.22
C LEU A 19 15.81 -1.42 -1.58
N ARG A 20 15.95 -2.58 -2.21
CA ARG A 20 15.51 -3.87 -1.63
C ARG A 20 16.14 -4.11 -0.26
N ARG A 21 17.46 -3.94 -0.13
CA ARG A 21 18.13 -4.07 1.16
C ARG A 21 17.60 -3.08 2.22
N THR A 22 17.25 -1.87 1.79
CA THR A 22 16.67 -0.88 2.69
C THR A 22 15.29 -1.31 3.17
N ILE A 23 14.45 -1.79 2.26
CA ILE A 23 13.12 -2.34 2.56
C ILE A 23 13.23 -3.51 3.54
N ASP A 24 14.06 -4.51 3.22
CA ASP A 24 14.25 -5.71 4.04
C ASP A 24 14.76 -5.37 5.44
N ARG A 25 15.68 -4.40 5.53
CA ARG A 25 16.28 -3.99 6.81
C ARG A 25 15.33 -3.20 7.71
N LEU A 26 14.44 -2.42 7.12
CA LEU A 26 13.46 -1.61 7.86
C LEU A 26 12.22 -2.43 8.26
N GLY A 27 11.87 -3.43 7.47
CA GLY A 27 10.71 -4.28 7.68
C GLY A 27 9.37 -3.62 7.37
N LEU A 28 9.28 -2.29 7.39
CA LEU A 28 8.09 -1.53 7.00
C LEU A 28 8.42 -0.10 6.55
N HIS A 29 7.52 0.46 5.76
CA HIS A 29 7.50 1.88 5.40
C HIS A 29 6.11 2.43 5.71
N GLN A 30 6.01 3.31 6.71
CA GLN A 30 4.74 3.93 7.07
C GLN A 30 4.24 4.82 5.93
N ILE A 31 2.98 4.64 5.56
CA ILE A 31 2.28 5.50 4.61
C ILE A 31 1.68 6.66 5.40
N ASP A 32 1.88 7.89 4.91
CA ASP A 32 1.29 9.06 5.49
C ASP A 32 0.55 9.86 4.42
N SER A 33 -0.61 10.39 4.76
CA SER A 33 -1.39 11.28 3.90
C SER A 33 -0.77 12.67 3.80
N VAL A 34 -0.03 13.10 4.83
CA VAL A 34 0.64 14.40 4.87
C VAL A 34 1.74 14.45 3.81
N ASN A 35 1.64 15.42 2.93
CA ASN A 35 2.52 15.58 1.78
C ASN A 35 3.07 17.02 1.73
N VAL A 36 3.96 17.36 2.67
CA VAL A 36 4.59 18.69 2.70
C VAL A 36 5.69 18.81 1.65
N LEU A 37 6.67 17.92 1.66
CA LEU A 37 7.73 17.83 0.65
C LEU A 37 7.52 16.60 -0.24
N VAL A 38 7.23 15.47 0.39
CA VAL A 38 6.97 14.17 -0.21
C VAL A 38 6.30 13.27 0.84
N ARG A 39 5.52 12.29 0.40
CA ARG A 39 4.89 11.33 1.31
C ARG A 39 5.94 10.57 2.12
N ALA A 40 5.65 10.33 3.40
CA ALA A 40 6.59 9.79 4.39
C ALA A 40 7.26 8.47 3.97
N HIS A 41 6.56 7.59 3.29
CA HIS A 41 7.11 6.28 2.89
C HIS A 41 8.29 6.35 1.90
N TYR A 42 8.54 7.51 1.27
CA TYR A 42 9.73 7.72 0.43
C TYR A 42 10.97 8.14 1.22
N LEU A 43 10.80 8.76 2.40
CA LEU A 43 11.89 9.36 3.17
C LEU A 43 12.90 8.33 3.71
N PRO A 44 12.50 7.14 4.20
CA PRO A 44 13.45 6.14 4.70
C PRO A 44 14.43 5.66 3.64
N ALA A 45 14.01 5.56 2.40
CA ALA A 45 14.91 5.23 1.28
C ALA A 45 15.78 6.42 0.90
N PHE A 46 15.23 7.65 0.87
CA PHE A 46 15.97 8.86 0.58
C PHE A 46 17.12 9.09 1.56
N SER A 47 16.88 8.95 2.86
CA SER A 47 17.89 9.16 3.90
C SER A 47 19.08 8.18 3.83
N ARG A 48 18.93 7.05 3.13
CA ARG A 48 19.98 6.00 3.01
C ARG A 48 20.60 5.90 1.63
N LEU A 49 19.86 6.30 0.61
CA LEU A 49 20.25 6.14 -0.79
C LEU A 49 20.47 7.47 -1.49
N ALA A 50 20.24 8.59 -0.80
CA ALA A 50 20.18 9.92 -1.39
C ALA A 50 19.15 9.98 -2.55
N GLY A 51 19.43 10.68 -3.63
CA GLY A 51 18.53 10.76 -4.78
C GLY A 51 18.32 9.38 -5.42
N TYR A 52 17.11 8.83 -5.31
CA TYR A 52 16.71 7.58 -5.95
C TYR A 52 15.39 7.79 -6.73
N ASP A 53 15.11 6.89 -7.66
CA ASP A 53 13.85 6.89 -8.40
C ASP A 53 12.70 6.37 -7.51
N ARG A 54 11.80 7.27 -7.09
CA ARG A 54 10.63 6.95 -6.25
C ARG A 54 9.70 5.93 -6.89
N SER A 55 9.62 5.91 -8.24
CA SER A 55 8.82 4.93 -8.96
C SER A 55 9.20 3.48 -8.66
N LEU A 56 10.40 3.23 -8.11
CA LEU A 56 10.81 1.91 -7.66
C LEU A 56 9.99 1.43 -6.45
N ILE A 57 9.66 2.32 -5.51
CA ILE A 57 8.76 1.99 -4.38
C ILE A 57 7.34 1.81 -4.90
N ASP A 58 6.87 2.71 -5.77
CA ASP A 58 5.52 2.65 -6.33
C ASP A 58 5.29 1.33 -7.08
N ARG A 59 6.24 0.93 -7.92
CA ARG A 59 6.18 -0.37 -8.60
C ARG A 59 6.25 -1.55 -7.64
N ALA A 60 7.09 -1.45 -6.61
CA ALA A 60 7.19 -2.51 -5.61
C ALA A 60 5.90 -2.67 -4.79
N ALA A 61 5.15 -1.60 -4.56
CA ALA A 61 3.91 -1.60 -3.80
C ALA A 61 2.68 -1.86 -4.69
N TRP A 62 2.54 -1.08 -5.76
CA TRP A 62 1.30 -1.01 -6.56
C TRP A 62 1.49 -1.38 -8.04
N GLY A 63 2.68 -1.77 -8.45
CA GLY A 63 2.99 -2.17 -9.82
C GLY A 63 2.34 -3.49 -10.23
N ARG A 64 2.77 -4.02 -11.38
CA ARG A 64 2.31 -5.32 -11.87
C ARG A 64 2.68 -6.43 -10.87
N ARG A 65 1.90 -7.52 -10.84
CA ARG A 65 2.12 -8.64 -9.92
C ARG A 65 3.56 -9.15 -9.89
N SER A 66 4.24 -9.18 -11.03
CA SER A 66 5.66 -9.60 -11.14
C SER A 66 6.65 -8.62 -10.50
N GLU A 67 6.27 -7.36 -10.35
CA GLU A 67 7.10 -6.29 -9.77
C GLU A 67 6.88 -6.12 -8.27
N ARG A 68 5.68 -6.51 -7.79
CA ARG A 68 5.31 -6.31 -6.37
C ARG A 68 6.26 -7.06 -5.43
N ARG A 69 6.67 -6.35 -4.41
CA ARG A 69 7.51 -6.83 -3.31
C ARG A 69 6.97 -6.38 -1.96
N LEU A 70 6.00 -5.46 -1.99
CA LEU A 70 5.37 -4.87 -0.82
C LEU A 70 3.86 -5.08 -0.91
N PHE A 71 3.21 -5.04 0.24
CA PHE A 71 1.76 -4.99 0.37
C PHE A 71 1.37 -3.99 1.44
N GLU A 72 0.20 -3.40 1.30
CA GLU A 72 -0.36 -2.52 2.31
C GLU A 72 -0.95 -3.33 3.46
N TYR A 73 -0.66 -2.88 4.67
CA TYR A 73 -1.20 -3.47 5.87
C TYR A 73 -1.20 -2.47 7.03
N TRP A 74 -2.17 -2.60 7.91
CA TRP A 74 -2.22 -1.84 9.15
C TRP A 74 -1.30 -2.50 10.20
N ALA A 75 -0.03 -2.09 10.21
CA ALA A 75 0.97 -2.59 11.17
C ALA A 75 1.02 -1.73 12.42
N HIS A 76 1.92 -0.74 12.47
CA HIS A 76 1.88 0.33 13.47
C HIS A 76 0.82 1.37 13.09
N GLU A 77 0.87 1.81 11.83
CA GLU A 77 -0.12 2.60 11.11
C GLU A 77 -0.25 2.02 9.69
N ALA A 78 -0.99 2.67 8.79
CA ALA A 78 -1.00 2.28 7.39
C ALA A 78 0.44 2.18 6.87
N SER A 79 0.86 1.03 6.41
CA SER A 79 2.26 0.73 6.12
C SER A 79 2.39 -0.16 4.89
N LEU A 80 3.53 -0.03 4.21
CA LEU A 80 4.00 -0.98 3.21
C LEU A 80 4.93 -1.99 3.89
N LEU A 81 4.61 -3.27 3.81
CA LEU A 81 5.40 -4.36 4.36
C LEU A 81 5.95 -5.24 3.23
N PRO A 82 7.14 -5.84 3.39
CA PRO A 82 7.63 -6.91 2.51
C PRO A 82 6.63 -8.05 2.39
N LEU A 83 6.44 -8.58 1.18
CA LEU A 83 5.51 -9.68 0.92
C LEU A 83 5.81 -10.93 1.76
N ASP A 84 7.07 -11.16 2.10
CA ASP A 84 7.50 -12.30 2.92
C ASP A 84 6.93 -12.25 4.35
N LEU A 85 6.52 -11.06 4.82
CA LEU A 85 5.85 -10.90 6.11
C LEU A 85 4.36 -11.20 6.05
N HIS A 86 3.75 -11.30 4.86
CA HIS A 86 2.31 -11.52 4.72
C HIS A 86 1.82 -12.79 5.46
N PRO A 87 2.49 -13.95 5.37
CA PRO A 87 2.08 -15.14 6.14
C PRO A 87 2.08 -14.92 7.64
N LEU A 88 3.01 -14.11 8.15
CA LEU A 88 3.19 -13.85 9.58
C LEU A 88 2.10 -12.96 10.18
N VAL A 89 1.38 -12.18 9.36
CA VAL A 89 0.30 -11.29 9.81
C VAL A 89 -1.10 -11.83 9.49
N ARG A 90 -1.22 -12.96 8.79
CA ARG A 90 -2.51 -13.55 8.41
C ARG A 90 -3.41 -13.88 9.60
N TRP A 91 -2.83 -14.26 10.74
CA TRP A 91 -3.60 -14.51 11.96
C TRP A 91 -4.34 -13.27 12.46
N ARG A 92 -3.74 -12.06 12.30
CA ARG A 92 -4.41 -10.80 12.63
C ARG A 92 -5.54 -10.51 11.65
N MET A 93 -5.35 -10.80 10.36
CA MET A 93 -6.40 -10.67 9.34
C MET A 93 -7.58 -11.59 9.68
N ALA A 94 -7.30 -12.85 10.02
CA ALA A 94 -8.34 -13.81 10.43
C ALA A 94 -9.06 -13.41 11.73
N ARG A 95 -8.38 -12.74 12.67
CA ARG A 95 -9.03 -12.19 13.86
C ARG A 95 -9.95 -11.02 13.49
N ALA A 96 -9.50 -10.13 12.63
CA ALA A 96 -10.31 -9.00 12.17
C ALA A 96 -11.57 -9.47 11.41
N ASP A 97 -11.44 -10.51 10.58
CA ASP A 97 -12.54 -11.15 9.87
C ASP A 97 -13.62 -11.72 10.81
N ARG A 98 -13.19 -12.23 11.98
CA ARG A 98 -14.12 -12.68 13.06
C ARG A 98 -14.62 -11.53 13.95
N GLY A 99 -14.31 -10.29 13.66
CA GLY A 99 -14.63 -9.15 14.52
C GLY A 99 -13.84 -9.11 15.84
N GLU A 100 -12.77 -9.91 15.97
CA GLU A 100 -11.93 -9.98 17.16
C GLU A 100 -10.77 -9.00 17.07
N GLY A 101 -10.78 -7.98 17.90
CA GLY A 101 -9.71 -6.99 17.94
C GLY A 101 -9.75 -6.06 16.72
N GLY A 102 -9.16 -4.91 16.86
CA GLY A 102 -9.14 -3.91 15.82
C GLY A 102 -9.59 -2.54 16.34
N TRP A 103 -9.58 -1.58 15.48
CA TRP A 103 -10.07 -0.24 15.75
C TRP A 103 -11.52 -0.28 16.19
N THR A 104 -11.86 0.50 17.22
CA THR A 104 -13.23 0.62 17.73
C THR A 104 -14.22 0.96 16.62
N GLY A 105 -13.83 1.80 15.66
CA GLY A 105 -14.64 2.15 14.49
C GLY A 105 -14.93 0.98 13.57
N LEU A 106 -13.96 0.11 13.29
CA LEU A 106 -14.18 -1.10 12.49
C LEU A 106 -15.07 -2.12 13.20
N ARG A 107 -15.01 -2.19 14.55
CA ARG A 107 -15.92 -3.06 15.32
C ARG A 107 -17.37 -2.57 15.23
N VAL A 108 -17.61 -1.26 15.36
CA VAL A 108 -18.95 -0.66 15.20
C VAL A 108 -19.46 -0.94 13.80
N PHE A 109 -18.64 -0.72 12.78
CA PHE A 109 -18.99 -1.00 11.39
C PHE A 109 -19.32 -2.48 11.16
N ALA A 110 -18.53 -3.40 11.70
CA ALA A 110 -18.74 -4.84 11.54
C ALA A 110 -19.98 -5.39 12.29
N THR A 111 -20.52 -4.65 13.28
CA THR A 111 -21.72 -5.07 14.04
C THR A 111 -23.05 -4.56 13.45
N GLU A 112 -22.99 -3.64 12.51
CA GLU A 112 -24.19 -3.09 11.84
C GLU A 112 -24.52 -3.90 10.58
N ARG A 113 -25.70 -4.53 10.54
CA ARG A 113 -26.18 -5.28 9.35
C ARG A 113 -26.17 -4.44 8.06
N ARG A 114 -26.40 -3.15 8.20
CA ARG A 114 -26.34 -2.22 7.07
C ARG A 114 -24.91 -2.10 6.53
N ALA A 115 -23.94 -2.01 7.39
CA ALA A 115 -22.53 -1.93 7.01
C ALA A 115 -22.03 -3.21 6.33
N GLU A 116 -22.51 -4.38 6.74
CA GLU A 116 -22.22 -5.65 6.08
C GLU A 116 -22.73 -5.67 4.64
N ALA A 117 -23.99 -5.29 4.43
CA ALA A 117 -24.58 -5.22 3.11
C ALA A 117 -23.88 -4.19 2.20
N GLU A 118 -23.50 -3.03 2.74
CA GLU A 118 -22.73 -2.00 2.02
C GLU A 118 -21.33 -2.53 1.65
N ALA A 119 -20.64 -3.22 2.57
CA ALA A 119 -19.33 -3.81 2.30
C ALA A 119 -19.39 -4.91 1.21
N GLU A 120 -20.42 -5.76 1.21
CA GLU A 120 -20.63 -6.75 0.17
C GLU A 120 -20.92 -6.11 -1.19
N ALA A 121 -21.73 -5.05 -1.23
CA ALA A 121 -22.01 -4.31 -2.46
C ALA A 121 -20.74 -3.65 -3.04
N LEU A 122 -19.91 -3.03 -2.19
CA LEU A 122 -18.61 -2.46 -2.58
C LEU A 122 -17.67 -3.55 -3.09
N LEU A 123 -17.61 -4.68 -2.42
CA LEU A 123 -16.78 -5.81 -2.83
C LEU A 123 -17.21 -6.38 -4.18
N ALA A 124 -18.51 -6.48 -4.42
CA ALA A 124 -19.07 -6.91 -5.70
C ALA A 124 -18.69 -5.93 -6.81
N GLN A 125 -18.79 -4.63 -6.56
CA GLN A 125 -18.41 -3.59 -7.51
C GLN A 125 -16.90 -3.65 -7.85
N ILE A 126 -16.04 -3.83 -6.85
CA ILE A 126 -14.58 -3.98 -7.08
C ILE A 126 -14.27 -5.25 -7.89
N ARG A 127 -15.01 -6.34 -7.67
CA ARG A 127 -14.83 -7.58 -8.45
C ARG A 127 -15.22 -7.42 -9.91
N ASP A 128 -16.27 -6.64 -10.18
CA ASP A 128 -16.79 -6.41 -11.52
C ASP A 128 -15.94 -5.38 -12.29
N GLN A 129 -15.58 -4.26 -11.65
CA GLN A 129 -14.94 -3.11 -12.30
C GLN A 129 -13.42 -3.07 -12.11
N GLY A 130 -12.86 -3.89 -11.22
CA GLY A 130 -11.44 -3.89 -10.88
C GLY A 130 -11.10 -2.93 -9.73
N PRO A 131 -9.80 -2.62 -9.55
CA PRO A 131 -9.35 -1.74 -8.46
C PRO A 131 -9.98 -0.34 -8.56
N MET A 132 -10.50 0.16 -7.44
CA MET A 132 -11.20 1.44 -7.32
C MET A 132 -10.63 2.27 -6.16
N THR A 133 -10.81 3.58 -6.25
CA THR A 133 -10.52 4.52 -5.16
C THR A 133 -11.82 4.94 -4.47
N ALA A 134 -11.74 5.53 -3.28
CA ALA A 134 -12.92 6.02 -2.56
C ALA A 134 -13.74 7.04 -3.38
N ALA A 135 -13.10 7.78 -4.29
CA ALA A 135 -13.77 8.76 -5.15
C ALA A 135 -14.60 8.12 -6.28
N ASP A 136 -14.36 6.85 -6.58
CA ASP A 136 -15.08 6.11 -7.64
C ASP A 136 -16.42 5.54 -7.14
N PHE A 137 -16.69 5.61 -5.82
CA PHE A 137 -17.94 5.16 -5.24
C PHE A 137 -18.93 6.31 -5.06
N ASP A 138 -20.20 6.06 -5.34
CA ASP A 138 -21.29 6.99 -5.07
C ASP A 138 -21.37 7.24 -3.55
N GLY A 139 -21.20 8.49 -3.14
CA GLY A 139 -21.11 8.90 -1.73
C GLY A 139 -19.69 9.14 -1.23
N GLY A 140 -18.66 8.80 -2.01
CA GLY A 140 -17.25 9.08 -1.70
C GLY A 140 -16.86 10.56 -1.80
N LYS A 141 -17.79 11.43 -2.15
CA LYS A 141 -17.60 12.88 -2.04
C LYS A 141 -17.89 13.32 -0.60
N GLY A 142 -17.00 12.99 0.31
CA GLY A 142 -17.00 13.57 1.64
C GLY A 142 -17.03 15.10 1.53
N ARG A 143 -17.80 15.75 2.39
CA ARG A 143 -17.77 17.21 2.51
C ARG A 143 -16.37 17.57 3.02
N GLY A 144 -15.53 18.05 2.10
CA GLY A 144 -14.11 18.26 2.29
C GLY A 144 -13.77 18.93 3.61
N GLY A 145 -13.29 18.15 4.54
CA GLY A 145 -12.56 18.55 5.71
C GLY A 145 -11.10 18.12 5.59
N TRP A 146 -10.23 18.73 6.35
CA TRP A 146 -8.79 18.42 6.34
C TRP A 146 -8.47 16.91 6.56
N TRP A 147 -9.42 16.13 7.08
CA TRP A 147 -9.28 14.71 7.47
C TRP A 147 -10.28 13.77 6.78
N GLU A 148 -11.01 14.24 5.77
CA GLU A 148 -11.93 13.45 4.96
C GLU A 148 -11.33 13.06 3.60
#